data_9b1ebd0403acdadbe3834d5bf54d91cc
#
_entry.id   9b1ebd0403acdadbe3834d5bf54d91cc
#
_cell.length_a   1.000
_cell.length_b   1.000
_cell.length_c   1.000
_cell.angle_alpha   90.00
_cell.angle_beta   90.00
_cell.angle_gamma   90.00
#
_symmetry.space_group_name_H-M   'P 1'
#
loop_
_entity.id
_entity.type
_entity.pdbx_description
1 polymer ?
#
loop_
_entity_poly.entity_id
_entity_poly.type
_entity_poly.pdbx_seq_one_letter_code
_entity_poly.pdbx_strand_id
1 'polypeptide(L)'
;MGPNAVDSVMQWGNYEGVPSHTYTILEGIRCKIGDVPFEKGCELLDNRIFESYFNEISNNGRPGLTATYWNNMNLSGDVAATSQITSPINLSNGGNTAFATGVGLYNFTAVYEGSFRPKESGAYELLIEGDDGYRVYVNGEKVIDYWGEHASAKRDYTLKATAGTDYKIRIEYMQAGAEALLRFDLGIYRHI
;
A
#
# COMPACT_ATOMS: atom_id res chain seq x y z
N MET A 1 17.41 15.90 20.58
CA MET A 1 16.19 15.43 21.28
C MET A 1 15.10 15.25 20.24
N GLY A 2 14.17 14.31 20.42
CA GLY A 2 13.10 14.03 19.46
C GLY A 2 11.92 15.03 19.52
N PRO A 3 10.89 14.85 18.67
CA PRO A 3 9.74 15.76 18.56
C PRO A 3 8.96 15.91 19.87
N ASN A 4 8.90 14.89 20.71
CA ASN A 4 8.20 14.93 22.00
C ASN A 4 8.85 15.83 23.06
N ALA A 5 10.06 16.35 22.80
CA ALA A 5 10.75 17.20 23.75
C ALA A 5 10.06 18.56 23.98
N VAL A 6 9.21 18.98 23.06
CA VAL A 6 8.41 20.24 23.12
C VAL A 6 6.90 19.98 23.14
N ASP A 7 6.48 18.71 23.16
CA ASP A 7 5.06 18.34 23.17
C ASP A 7 4.54 18.29 24.62
N SER A 8 3.67 19.22 24.98
CA SER A 8 3.06 19.27 26.29
C SER A 8 1.87 18.29 26.44
N VAL A 9 1.21 17.95 25.31
CA VAL A 9 0.00 17.12 25.31
C VAL A 9 0.34 15.64 25.53
N MET A 10 1.48 15.18 25.02
CA MET A 10 1.98 13.82 25.20
C MET A 10 2.21 13.41 26.66
N GLN A 11 2.29 14.39 27.56
CA GLN A 11 2.47 14.16 28.99
C GLN A 11 1.16 13.96 29.75
N TRP A 12 0.02 14.17 29.09
CA TRP A 12 -1.30 14.01 29.73
C TRP A 12 -1.75 12.55 29.65
N GLY A 13 -2.24 12.04 30.77
CA GLY A 13 -2.89 10.73 30.80
C GLY A 13 -4.30 10.78 30.23
N ASN A 14 -4.79 9.64 29.76
CA ASN A 14 -6.13 9.54 29.12
C ASN A 14 -7.29 9.90 30.07
N TYR A 15 -7.09 9.83 31.39
CA TYR A 15 -8.13 9.99 32.41
C TYR A 15 -7.87 11.13 33.36
N GLU A 16 -6.83 11.93 33.11
CA GLU A 16 -6.46 13.08 33.92
C GLU A 16 -7.03 14.36 33.30
N GLY A 17 -7.39 15.32 34.16
CA GLY A 17 -7.86 16.63 33.70
C GLY A 17 -6.71 17.42 33.04
N VAL A 18 -7.08 18.44 32.29
CA VAL A 18 -6.11 19.36 31.68
C VAL A 18 -5.38 20.12 32.80
N PRO A 19 -4.06 19.98 32.95
CA PRO A 19 -3.30 20.69 33.97
C PRO A 19 -3.25 22.20 33.66
N SER A 20 -3.16 23.04 34.68
CA SER A 20 -3.01 24.46 34.53
C SER A 20 -1.70 24.88 33.85
N HIS A 21 -0.68 24.04 33.98
CA HIS A 21 0.62 24.18 33.31
C HIS A 21 1.28 22.80 33.15
N THR A 22 1.93 22.58 32.02
CA THR A 22 2.72 21.36 31.75
C THR A 22 4.13 21.80 31.33
N TYR A 23 5.13 21.36 32.07
CA TYR A 23 6.53 21.58 31.69
C TYR A 23 6.94 20.51 30.66
N THR A 24 7.34 20.95 29.47
CA THR A 24 7.92 20.05 28.47
C THR A 24 9.34 19.62 28.92
N ILE A 25 9.84 18.54 28.32
CA ILE A 25 11.21 18.06 28.59
C ILE A 25 12.23 19.15 28.29
N LEU A 26 12.06 19.91 27.19
CA LEU A 26 12.96 21.00 26.81
C LEU A 26 12.91 22.15 27.81
N GLU A 27 11.71 22.56 28.25
CA GLU A 27 11.56 23.59 29.29
C GLU A 27 12.23 23.16 30.60
N GLY A 28 12.02 21.94 31.04
CA GLY A 28 12.65 21.40 32.26
C GLY A 28 14.18 21.41 32.18
N ILE A 29 14.77 21.10 31.03
CA ILE A 29 16.22 21.18 30.79
C ILE A 29 16.68 22.66 30.82
N ARG A 30 15.99 23.55 30.09
CA ARG A 30 16.31 24.97 30.05
C ARG A 30 16.26 25.66 31.43
N CYS A 31 15.31 25.25 32.25
CA CYS A 31 15.21 25.75 33.63
C CYS A 31 16.41 25.37 34.50
N LYS A 32 17.11 24.24 34.18
CA LYS A 32 18.23 23.73 34.98
C LYS A 32 19.60 24.22 34.52
N ILE A 33 19.81 24.32 33.23
CA ILE A 33 21.15 24.55 32.65
C ILE A 33 21.18 25.75 31.66
N GLY A 34 20.10 26.51 31.56
CA GLY A 34 19.99 27.62 30.64
C GLY A 34 19.59 27.21 29.22
N ASP A 35 19.78 28.11 28.28
CA ASP A 35 19.39 27.87 26.91
C ASP A 35 20.26 26.78 26.26
N VAL A 36 19.57 25.82 25.63
CA VAL A 36 20.19 24.68 24.95
C VAL A 36 19.64 24.57 23.51
N PRO A 37 20.48 24.25 22.55
CA PRO A 37 20.01 24.04 21.19
C PRO A 37 19.01 22.88 21.14
N PHE A 38 17.96 23.05 20.35
CA PHE A 38 16.95 22.04 20.11
C PHE A 38 16.85 21.73 18.62
N GLU A 39 16.95 20.45 18.32
CA GLU A 39 16.68 19.92 16.98
C GLU A 39 15.57 18.88 17.09
N LYS A 40 14.50 19.05 16.32
CA LYS A 40 13.34 18.15 16.31
C LYS A 40 13.71 16.76 15.81
N GLY A 41 14.62 16.70 14.84
CA GLY A 41 15.09 15.45 14.20
C GLY A 41 14.11 14.95 13.16
N CYS A 42 13.05 14.27 13.58
CA CYS A 42 12.02 13.75 12.68
C CYS A 42 10.62 14.23 13.11
N GLU A 43 9.69 14.17 12.18
CA GLU A 43 8.27 14.35 12.47
C GLU A 43 7.67 13.05 13.05
N LEU A 44 6.69 13.18 13.95
CA LEU A 44 5.92 12.01 14.45
C LEU A 44 4.92 11.51 13.41
N LEU A 45 4.47 12.41 12.55
CA LEU A 45 3.54 12.12 11.47
C LEU A 45 4.24 12.34 10.13
N ASP A 46 3.99 11.47 9.19
CA ASP A 46 4.37 11.69 7.81
C ASP A 46 3.40 12.71 7.20
N ASN A 47 3.86 13.95 7.00
CA ASN A 47 3.08 15.02 6.39
C ASN A 47 2.94 14.80 4.86
N ARG A 48 2.74 13.55 4.45
CA ARG A 48 2.49 13.19 3.07
C ARG A 48 1.14 12.50 2.94
N ILE A 49 0.41 12.85 1.91
CA ILE A 49 -0.80 12.15 1.49
C ILE A 49 -0.45 11.31 0.26
N PHE A 50 -0.89 10.06 0.24
CA PHE A 50 -0.83 9.24 -0.95
C PHE A 50 -2.02 9.57 -1.85
N GLU A 51 -1.73 10.13 -3.02
CA GLU A 51 -2.70 10.43 -4.06
C GLU A 51 -2.71 9.27 -5.06
N SER A 52 -3.83 8.54 -5.12
CA SER A 52 -4.00 7.41 -6.03
C SER A 52 -4.22 7.88 -7.47
N TYR A 53 -3.53 7.24 -8.39
CA TYR A 53 -3.68 7.39 -9.85
C TYR A 53 -4.21 6.10 -10.49
N PHE A 54 -4.86 5.24 -9.74
CA PHE A 54 -5.44 3.99 -10.23
C PHE A 54 -6.45 4.21 -11.37
N ASN A 55 -7.12 5.36 -11.38
CA ASN A 55 -8.05 5.78 -12.43
C ASN A 55 -7.39 6.04 -13.80
N GLU A 56 -6.06 6.09 -13.87
CA GLU A 56 -5.28 6.20 -15.11
C GLU A 56 -4.83 4.82 -15.63
N ILE A 57 -5.28 3.74 -14.98
CA ILE A 57 -5.11 2.36 -15.45
C ILE A 57 -6.31 1.97 -16.31
N SER A 58 -6.04 1.28 -17.41
CA SER A 58 -7.07 0.69 -18.26
C SER A 58 -6.58 -0.63 -18.86
N ASN A 59 -7.51 -1.51 -19.23
CA ASN A 59 -7.20 -2.71 -20.00
C ASN A 59 -8.19 -2.85 -21.18
N ASN A 60 -7.65 -2.90 -22.40
CA ASN A 60 -8.43 -3.00 -23.64
C ASN A 60 -9.56 -1.97 -23.71
N GLY A 61 -9.28 -0.70 -23.33
CA GLY A 61 -10.24 0.41 -23.33
C GLY A 61 -11.25 0.39 -22.18
N ARG A 62 -11.17 -0.55 -21.24
CA ARG A 62 -11.98 -0.58 -20.01
C ARG A 62 -11.17 -0.03 -18.84
N PRO A 63 -11.76 0.83 -17.99
CA PRO A 63 -11.06 1.37 -16.81
C PRO A 63 -10.59 0.27 -15.85
N GLY A 64 -9.41 0.44 -15.30
CA GLY A 64 -8.83 -0.40 -14.27
C GLY A 64 -8.15 -1.67 -14.79
N LEU A 65 -8.03 -2.67 -13.93
CA LEU A 65 -7.38 -3.95 -14.20
C LEU A 65 -8.41 -5.03 -14.54
N THR A 66 -8.07 -5.93 -15.45
CA THR A 66 -8.80 -7.19 -15.63
C THR A 66 -8.17 -8.25 -14.75
N ALA A 67 -8.96 -8.87 -13.88
CA ALA A 67 -8.55 -9.99 -13.04
C ALA A 67 -9.00 -11.33 -13.65
N THR A 68 -8.10 -12.30 -13.67
CA THR A 68 -8.38 -13.68 -14.06
C THR A 68 -7.97 -14.60 -12.90
N TYR A 69 -8.85 -15.54 -12.53
CA TYR A 69 -8.67 -16.42 -11.39
C TYR A 69 -8.68 -17.89 -11.80
N TRP A 70 -7.90 -18.69 -11.09
CA TRP A 70 -7.84 -20.15 -11.24
C TRP A 70 -7.93 -20.81 -9.86
N ASN A 71 -8.77 -21.83 -9.72
CA ASN A 71 -8.85 -22.65 -8.50
C ASN A 71 -7.71 -23.70 -8.47
N ASN A 72 -6.50 -23.24 -8.65
CA ASN A 72 -5.27 -24.02 -8.58
C ASN A 72 -4.07 -23.09 -8.32
N MET A 73 -2.88 -23.69 -8.13
CA MET A 73 -1.65 -22.95 -7.80
C MET A 73 -0.74 -22.66 -9.01
N ASN A 74 -1.23 -22.87 -10.26
CA ASN A 74 -0.38 -22.91 -11.45
C ASN A 74 -0.55 -21.69 -12.38
N LEU A 75 -1.44 -20.74 -12.09
CA LEU A 75 -1.78 -19.60 -12.96
C LEU A 75 -2.21 -20.03 -14.38
N SER A 76 -2.83 -21.18 -14.52
CA SER A 76 -3.16 -21.77 -15.81
C SER A 76 -4.31 -22.79 -15.70
N GLY A 77 -4.80 -23.24 -16.86
CA GLY A 77 -5.89 -24.21 -16.94
C GLY A 77 -7.25 -23.54 -17.01
N ASP A 78 -8.28 -24.21 -16.49
CA ASP A 78 -9.65 -23.71 -16.53
C ASP A 78 -9.82 -22.46 -15.69
N VAL A 79 -10.28 -21.37 -16.31
CA VAL A 79 -10.53 -20.10 -15.64
C VAL A 79 -11.75 -20.22 -14.73
N ALA A 80 -11.56 -19.99 -13.45
CA ALA A 80 -12.64 -20.05 -12.46
C ALA A 80 -13.54 -18.79 -12.52
N ALA A 81 -12.91 -17.62 -12.72
CA ALA A 81 -13.63 -16.35 -12.85
C ALA A 81 -12.79 -15.29 -13.57
N THR A 82 -13.47 -14.29 -14.11
CA THR A 82 -12.86 -13.01 -14.53
C THR A 82 -13.64 -11.86 -13.93
N SER A 83 -12.96 -10.79 -13.56
CA SER A 83 -13.61 -9.57 -13.07
C SER A 83 -12.86 -8.32 -13.52
N GLN A 84 -13.55 -7.18 -13.49
CA GLN A 84 -12.97 -5.87 -13.76
C GLN A 84 -12.79 -5.14 -12.44
N ILE A 85 -11.57 -4.70 -12.17
CA ILE A 85 -11.21 -3.96 -10.94
C ILE A 85 -11.04 -2.49 -11.33
N THR A 86 -11.97 -1.63 -10.92
CA THR A 86 -12.03 -0.21 -11.33
C THR A 86 -11.57 0.77 -10.25
N SER A 87 -11.12 0.27 -9.10
CA SER A 87 -10.57 1.02 -7.98
C SER A 87 -9.34 0.29 -7.43
N PRO A 88 -8.52 0.91 -6.57
CA PRO A 88 -7.43 0.22 -5.91
C PRO A 88 -7.86 -1.14 -5.35
N ILE A 89 -7.01 -2.16 -5.55
CA ILE A 89 -7.32 -3.51 -5.07
C ILE A 89 -7.37 -3.49 -3.54
N ASN A 90 -8.45 -4.00 -2.98
CA ASN A 90 -8.60 -4.20 -1.54
C ASN A 90 -9.48 -5.42 -1.31
N LEU A 91 -8.88 -6.60 -1.44
CA LEU A 91 -9.55 -7.89 -1.35
C LEU A 91 -9.08 -8.63 -0.10
N SER A 92 -10.00 -9.34 0.54
CA SER A 92 -9.73 -10.19 1.70
C SER A 92 -10.77 -11.32 1.75
N ASN A 93 -10.38 -12.49 2.22
CA ASN A 93 -11.31 -13.58 2.49
C ASN A 93 -11.96 -13.52 3.88
N GLY A 94 -11.78 -12.41 4.60
CA GLY A 94 -12.40 -12.17 5.89
C GLY A 94 -13.93 -12.35 5.82
N GLY A 95 -14.52 -13.02 6.82
CA GLY A 95 -15.93 -13.37 6.81
C GLY A 95 -16.34 -14.43 5.77
N ASN A 96 -15.40 -15.26 5.31
CA ASN A 96 -15.59 -16.26 4.25
C ASN A 96 -16.00 -15.64 2.89
N THR A 97 -15.45 -14.50 2.56
CA THR A 97 -15.71 -13.79 1.30
C THR A 97 -14.68 -14.21 0.25
N ALA A 98 -15.12 -14.81 -0.86
CA ALA A 98 -14.25 -15.12 -1.99
C ALA A 98 -13.84 -13.84 -2.76
N PHE A 99 -12.67 -13.83 -3.39
CA PHE A 99 -12.19 -12.70 -4.21
C PHE A 99 -13.07 -12.43 -5.43
N ALA A 100 -13.70 -13.47 -5.97
CA ALA A 100 -14.73 -13.37 -7.00
C ALA A 100 -15.68 -14.58 -6.91
N THR A 101 -16.88 -14.44 -7.48
CA THR A 101 -17.84 -15.55 -7.57
C THR A 101 -17.22 -16.72 -8.36
N GLY A 102 -17.24 -17.92 -7.79
CA GLY A 102 -16.66 -19.13 -8.38
C GLY A 102 -15.20 -19.39 -8.01
N VAL A 103 -14.55 -18.47 -7.28
CA VAL A 103 -13.21 -18.63 -6.75
C VAL A 103 -13.26 -19.24 -5.35
N GLY A 104 -12.39 -20.21 -5.07
CA GLY A 104 -12.24 -20.78 -3.74
C GLY A 104 -11.70 -19.77 -2.72
N LEU A 105 -11.83 -20.10 -1.43
CA LEU A 105 -11.21 -19.30 -0.36
C LEU A 105 -9.72 -19.61 -0.21
N TYR A 106 -9.29 -20.79 -0.69
CA TYR A 106 -7.93 -21.32 -0.59
C TYR A 106 -7.53 -22.02 -1.89
N ASN A 107 -6.24 -22.27 -2.07
CA ASN A 107 -5.68 -22.97 -3.23
C ASN A 107 -6.11 -22.36 -4.56
N PHE A 108 -5.99 -21.05 -4.66
CA PHE A 108 -6.27 -20.34 -5.89
C PHE A 108 -5.13 -19.38 -6.27
N THR A 109 -5.11 -19.01 -7.53
CA THR A 109 -4.21 -17.96 -8.05
C THR A 109 -5.00 -16.95 -8.85
N ALA A 110 -4.42 -15.75 -8.98
CA ALA A 110 -5.00 -14.67 -9.77
C ALA A 110 -3.93 -13.90 -10.55
N VAL A 111 -4.34 -13.35 -11.67
CA VAL A 111 -3.57 -12.38 -12.45
C VAL A 111 -4.41 -11.15 -12.68
N TYR A 112 -3.84 -9.98 -12.38
CA TYR A 112 -4.45 -8.68 -12.65
C TYR A 112 -3.62 -7.96 -13.70
N GLU A 113 -4.24 -7.55 -14.81
CA GLU A 113 -3.54 -6.95 -15.94
C GLU A 113 -4.20 -5.64 -16.37
N GLY A 114 -3.37 -4.68 -16.73
CA GLY A 114 -3.78 -3.41 -17.31
C GLY A 114 -2.59 -2.59 -17.77
N SER A 115 -2.86 -1.40 -18.28
CA SER A 115 -1.85 -0.43 -18.70
C SER A 115 -2.08 0.88 -17.96
N PHE A 116 -1.05 1.35 -17.30
CA PHE A 116 -1.01 2.67 -16.68
C PHE A 116 -0.49 3.67 -17.69
N ARG A 117 -1.25 4.73 -17.92
CA ARG A 117 -0.87 5.82 -18.84
C ARG A 117 -0.95 7.16 -18.11
N PRO A 118 0.13 7.60 -17.47
CA PRO A 118 0.13 8.83 -16.67
C PRO A 118 -0.12 10.07 -17.55
N LYS A 119 -0.87 11.02 -17.03
CA LYS A 119 -1.05 12.36 -17.63
C LYS A 119 0.15 13.26 -17.34
N GLU A 120 0.89 13.01 -16.28
CA GLU A 120 2.05 13.77 -15.86
C GLU A 120 3.27 12.85 -15.73
N SER A 121 4.46 13.36 -16.09
CA SER A 121 5.71 12.65 -15.85
C SER A 121 6.08 12.77 -14.38
N GLY A 122 6.53 11.66 -13.76
CA GLY A 122 6.88 11.66 -12.35
C GLY A 122 7.38 10.32 -11.83
N ALA A 123 7.64 10.27 -10.54
CA ALA A 123 7.91 9.06 -9.78
C ALA A 123 6.61 8.58 -9.12
N TYR A 124 6.11 7.44 -9.56
CA TYR A 124 4.91 6.82 -9.04
C TYR A 124 5.26 5.61 -8.18
N GLU A 125 4.65 5.52 -7.02
CA GLU A 125 4.83 4.38 -6.13
C GLU A 125 3.77 3.32 -6.44
N LEU A 126 4.21 2.11 -6.72
CA LEU A 126 3.40 0.91 -6.77
C LEU A 126 3.46 0.29 -5.37
N LEU A 127 2.35 0.31 -4.67
CA LEU A 127 2.23 -0.21 -3.30
C LEU A 127 1.45 -1.51 -3.34
N ILE A 128 2.01 -2.58 -2.78
CA ILE A 128 1.33 -3.87 -2.69
C ILE A 128 1.47 -4.45 -1.27
N GLU A 129 0.40 -5.05 -0.80
CA GLU A 129 0.35 -5.85 0.42
C GLU A 129 -0.38 -7.14 0.10
N GLY A 130 0.18 -8.27 0.45
CA GLY A 130 -0.42 -9.58 0.21
C GLY A 130 -0.16 -10.59 1.30
N ASP A 131 -1.10 -11.50 1.43
CA ASP A 131 -1.11 -12.74 2.15
C ASP A 131 -1.88 -13.76 1.27
N ASP A 132 -1.32 -14.75 0.65
CA ASP A 132 0.10 -15.13 0.58
C ASP A 132 0.91 -14.37 -0.50
N GLY A 133 1.48 -15.14 -1.44
CA GLY A 133 2.49 -14.70 -2.39
C GLY A 133 2.03 -13.80 -3.52
N TYR A 134 2.87 -12.86 -3.90
CA TYR A 134 2.61 -11.95 -5.02
C TYR A 134 3.88 -11.58 -5.79
N ARG A 135 3.67 -11.17 -7.04
CA ARG A 135 4.67 -10.58 -7.94
C ARG A 135 4.08 -9.42 -8.69
N VAL A 136 4.88 -8.42 -8.97
CA VAL A 136 4.49 -7.28 -9.81
C VAL A 136 5.48 -7.16 -10.96
N TYR A 137 4.93 -6.97 -12.15
CA TYR A 137 5.68 -6.75 -13.38
C TYR A 137 5.29 -5.41 -13.99
N VAL A 138 6.29 -4.70 -14.49
CA VAL A 138 6.12 -3.48 -15.30
C VAL A 138 6.78 -3.71 -16.64
N ASN A 139 6.04 -3.61 -17.74
CA ASN A 139 6.51 -3.89 -19.11
C ASN A 139 7.19 -5.25 -19.27
N GLY A 140 6.74 -6.25 -18.49
CA GLY A 140 7.30 -7.61 -18.49
C GLY A 140 8.52 -7.80 -17.60
N GLU A 141 9.11 -6.75 -17.05
CA GLU A 141 10.16 -6.84 -16.05
C GLU A 141 9.54 -7.08 -14.65
N LYS A 142 10.03 -8.07 -13.92
CA LYS A 142 9.58 -8.36 -12.56
C LYS A 142 10.24 -7.38 -11.59
N VAL A 143 9.46 -6.43 -11.10
CA VAL A 143 9.93 -5.34 -10.21
C VAL A 143 9.71 -5.65 -8.73
N ILE A 144 8.74 -6.51 -8.40
CA ILE A 144 8.53 -7.05 -7.06
C ILE A 144 8.38 -8.56 -7.17
N ASP A 145 9.09 -9.31 -6.33
CA ASP A 145 8.97 -10.76 -6.20
C ASP A 145 8.91 -11.14 -4.72
N TYR A 146 7.73 -11.53 -4.28
CA TYR A 146 7.50 -12.06 -2.94
C TYR A 146 6.51 -13.24 -3.03
N TRP A 147 7.01 -14.32 -3.66
CA TRP A 147 6.22 -15.50 -3.98
C TRP A 147 6.42 -16.60 -2.94
N GLY A 148 5.33 -17.27 -2.58
CA GLY A 148 5.30 -18.36 -1.62
C GLY A 148 4.32 -18.06 -0.48
N GLU A 149 4.19 -19.02 0.44
CA GLU A 149 3.33 -18.91 1.62
C GLU A 149 3.98 -17.99 2.66
N HIS A 150 3.29 -16.97 3.09
CA HIS A 150 3.74 -16.05 4.14
C HIS A 150 2.57 -15.25 4.70
N ALA A 151 2.71 -14.73 5.92
CA ALA A 151 1.79 -13.77 6.48
C ALA A 151 1.84 -12.42 5.72
N SER A 152 0.83 -11.59 5.92
CA SER A 152 0.72 -10.28 5.26
C SER A 152 2.03 -9.50 5.28
N ALA A 153 2.46 -9.09 4.10
CA ALA A 153 3.69 -8.32 3.90
C ALA A 153 3.50 -7.22 2.86
N LYS A 154 4.15 -6.07 3.11
CA LYS A 154 4.12 -4.91 2.22
C LYS A 154 5.41 -4.81 1.42
N ARG A 155 5.28 -4.41 0.15
CA ARG A 155 6.39 -4.05 -0.75
C ARG A 155 5.97 -2.85 -1.58
N ASP A 156 6.96 -2.13 -2.05
CA ASP A 156 6.80 -0.98 -2.93
C ASP A 156 7.83 -0.99 -4.06
N TYR A 157 7.52 -0.26 -5.11
CA TYR A 157 8.42 -0.03 -6.24
C TYR A 157 8.16 1.35 -6.82
N THR A 158 9.21 2.15 -6.99
CA THR A 158 9.14 3.47 -7.62
C THR A 158 9.27 3.38 -9.13
N LEU A 159 8.20 3.65 -9.86
CA LEU A 159 8.18 3.74 -11.31
C LEU A 159 8.44 5.17 -11.76
N LYS A 160 9.55 5.42 -12.46
CA LYS A 160 9.78 6.69 -13.15
C LYS A 160 9.01 6.67 -14.47
N ALA A 161 7.88 7.35 -14.52
CA ALA A 161 6.99 7.33 -15.66
C ALA A 161 6.98 8.66 -16.42
N THR A 162 6.83 8.55 -17.75
CA THR A 162 6.71 9.69 -18.68
C THR A 162 5.25 9.85 -19.11
N ALA A 163 4.74 11.08 -19.09
CA ALA A 163 3.39 11.40 -19.50
C ALA A 163 3.05 10.84 -20.88
N GLY A 164 1.87 10.25 -21.02
CA GLY A 164 1.35 9.69 -22.26
C GLY A 164 2.01 8.36 -22.72
N THR A 165 2.94 7.81 -21.95
CA THR A 165 3.57 6.51 -22.23
C THR A 165 2.79 5.40 -21.52
N ASP A 166 2.57 4.28 -22.22
CA ASP A 166 1.88 3.11 -21.64
C ASP A 166 2.87 2.23 -20.88
N TYR A 167 2.54 1.93 -19.63
CA TYR A 167 3.26 1.01 -18.76
C TYR A 167 2.36 -0.20 -18.47
N LYS A 168 2.68 -1.36 -19.04
CA LYS A 168 1.94 -2.59 -18.79
C LYS A 168 2.18 -3.05 -17.35
N ILE A 169 1.12 -3.13 -16.57
CA ILE A 169 1.13 -3.62 -15.19
C ILE A 169 0.53 -5.02 -15.18
N ARG A 170 1.25 -5.97 -14.58
CA ARG A 170 0.76 -7.32 -14.32
C ARG A 170 1.08 -7.67 -12.87
N ILE A 171 0.07 -8.11 -12.13
CA ILE A 171 0.19 -8.59 -10.76
C ILE A 171 -0.20 -10.06 -10.75
N GLU A 172 0.65 -10.91 -10.21
CA GLU A 172 0.36 -12.31 -9.92
C GLU A 172 0.14 -12.48 -8.43
N TYR A 173 -0.84 -13.27 -8.06
CA TYR A 173 -1.19 -13.55 -6.67
C TYR A 173 -1.45 -15.03 -6.48
N MET A 174 -1.06 -15.57 -5.35
CA MET A 174 -1.38 -16.92 -4.91
C MET A 174 -1.90 -16.94 -3.49
N GLN A 175 -2.84 -17.83 -3.23
CA GLN A 175 -3.40 -18.12 -1.91
C GLN A 175 -3.39 -19.61 -1.66
N ALA A 176 -2.58 -20.05 -0.71
CA ALA A 176 -2.51 -21.46 -0.32
C ALA A 176 -3.56 -21.80 0.74
N GLY A 177 -3.59 -21.06 1.86
CA GLY A 177 -4.50 -21.35 2.95
C GLY A 177 -4.63 -20.21 3.97
N ALA A 178 -5.48 -20.40 4.96
CA ALA A 178 -5.74 -19.43 6.04
C ALA A 178 -6.29 -18.08 5.55
N GLU A 179 -5.75 -16.97 6.05
CA GLU A 179 -6.19 -15.63 5.64
C GLU A 179 -5.67 -15.29 4.25
N ALA A 180 -6.50 -14.65 3.44
CA ALA A 180 -6.15 -14.11 2.14
C ALA A 180 -6.30 -12.59 2.16
N LEU A 181 -5.29 -11.90 1.70
CA LEU A 181 -5.30 -10.43 1.56
C LEU A 181 -4.55 -10.04 0.29
N LEU A 182 -5.14 -9.16 -0.49
CA LEU A 182 -4.42 -8.46 -1.56
C LEU A 182 -4.87 -7.01 -1.61
N ARG A 183 -3.93 -6.11 -1.44
CA ARG A 183 -4.08 -4.67 -1.65
C ARG A 183 -3.07 -4.20 -2.66
N PHE A 184 -3.49 -3.39 -3.60
CA PHE A 184 -2.61 -2.75 -4.56
C PHE A 184 -3.14 -1.37 -4.92
N ASP A 185 -2.25 -0.39 -4.92
CA ASP A 185 -2.50 0.93 -5.46
C ASP A 185 -1.25 1.47 -6.18
N LEU A 186 -1.46 2.47 -7.01
CA LEU A 186 -0.43 3.19 -7.74
C LEU A 186 -0.68 4.68 -7.60
N GLY A 187 0.32 5.44 -7.15
CA GLY A 187 0.12 6.86 -6.89
C GLY A 187 1.40 7.61 -6.51
N ILE A 188 1.22 8.80 -5.99
CA ILE A 188 2.31 9.69 -5.60
C ILE A 188 2.11 10.15 -4.16
N TYR A 189 3.18 10.22 -3.38
CA TYR A 189 3.17 10.90 -2.09
C TYR A 189 3.35 12.41 -2.29
N ARG A 190 2.36 13.19 -1.86
CA ARG A 190 2.42 14.66 -1.84
C ARG A 190 2.55 15.17 -0.42
N HIS A 191 3.41 16.16 -0.21
CA HIS A 191 3.49 16.88 1.06
C HIS A 191 2.26 17.79 1.23
N ILE A 192 1.72 17.84 2.45
CA ILE A 192 0.64 18.73 2.90
C ILE A 192 1.18 19.85 3.77
#